data_4bbc6dd8a07c57de6dacbabb50ebb2e5
#
_entry.id   4bbc6dd8a07c57de6dacbabb50ebb2e5
#
_cell.length_a   1.000
_cell.length_b   1.000
_cell.length_c   1.000
_cell.angle_alpha   90.00
_cell.angle_beta   90.00
_cell.angle_gamma   90.00
#
_symmetry.space_group_name_H-M   'P 1'
#
loop_
_entity.id
_entity.type
_entity.pdbx_description
1 polymer ?
#
loop_
_entity_poly.entity_id
_entity_poly.type
_entity_poly.pdbx_seq_one_letter_code
_entity_poly.pdbx_strand_id
1 'polypeptide(L)'
;MGGRCWFRLALTVLGITAMAWPSGAARAQNVTYREFHFGILDHDAHFLGGKEKGIDINPEVNFESPVSDAWAATLPPWIRWAVQPRPTIGGEINTDGYTNQAYIGANWAWRLASNVVQPGDGILLGYFFGPGFNDGDIRSSRPDRKALGSHVLFREALDLGYEFAPGWEISAFIDHVSNGGLAKQNQSINDVGGRLGVRF
;
A
#
# COMPACT_ATOMS: atom_id res chain seq x y z
N MET A 1 15.40 17.76 35.20
CA MET A 1 15.51 16.31 35.07
C MET A 1 14.47 15.88 34.03
N GLY A 2 14.87 15.72 32.78
CA GLY A 2 13.98 15.49 31.64
C GLY A 2 14.17 14.09 31.11
N GLY A 3 13.18 13.26 31.28
CA GLY A 3 13.14 11.90 30.70
C GLY A 3 12.86 11.97 29.20
N ARG A 4 13.86 11.69 28.42
CA ARG A 4 13.72 11.46 26.96
C ARG A 4 13.11 10.08 26.75
N CYS A 5 11.80 10.04 26.45
CA CYS A 5 11.14 8.83 26.00
C CYS A 5 11.48 8.61 24.53
N TRP A 6 12.45 7.75 24.26
CA TRP A 6 12.81 7.32 22.91
C TRP A 6 11.85 6.20 22.51
N PHE A 7 10.78 6.54 21.81
CA PHE A 7 10.06 5.54 21.04
C PHE A 7 10.92 5.21 19.80
N ARG A 8 11.75 4.20 19.93
CA ARG A 8 12.32 3.50 18.79
C ARG A 8 11.21 2.64 18.20
N LEU A 9 10.53 3.12 17.17
CA LEU A 9 9.85 2.23 16.24
C LEU A 9 10.96 1.46 15.52
N ALA A 10 11.27 0.28 16.03
CA ALA A 10 12.06 -0.69 15.30
C ALA A 10 11.26 -1.05 14.05
N LEU A 11 11.85 -0.81 12.86
CA LEU A 11 11.46 -1.51 11.65
C LEU A 11 11.58 -3.01 11.97
N THR A 12 10.47 -3.60 12.37
CA THR A 12 10.36 -5.06 12.40
C THR A 12 10.16 -5.46 10.95
N VAL A 13 11.28 -5.68 10.24
CA VAL A 13 11.24 -6.52 9.04
C VAL A 13 10.51 -7.77 9.49
N LEU A 14 9.26 -7.92 9.07
CA LEU A 14 8.54 -9.16 9.20
C LEU A 14 9.37 -10.22 8.50
N GLY A 15 10.19 -10.92 9.27
CA GLY A 15 10.77 -12.17 8.85
C GLY A 15 9.60 -13.10 8.56
N ILE A 16 9.25 -13.23 7.29
CA ILE A 16 8.36 -14.30 6.83
C ILE A 16 9.12 -15.58 7.11
N THR A 17 8.98 -16.11 8.31
CA THR A 17 9.35 -17.48 8.60
C THR A 17 8.59 -18.33 7.60
N ALA A 18 9.32 -19.06 6.78
CA ALA A 18 8.77 -20.04 5.87
C ALA A 18 8.03 -21.08 6.73
N MET A 19 6.76 -20.84 7.00
CA MET A 19 5.87 -21.87 7.49
C MET A 19 5.85 -22.95 6.43
N ALA A 20 6.23 -24.16 6.76
CA ALA A 20 6.06 -25.33 5.94
C ALA A 20 4.55 -25.53 5.72
N TRP A 21 4.04 -25.00 4.63
CA TRP A 21 2.65 -25.18 4.24
C TRP A 21 2.46 -26.63 3.79
N PRO A 22 1.34 -27.26 4.14
CA PRO A 22 1.06 -28.63 3.73
C PRO A 22 1.12 -28.72 2.21
N SER A 23 1.73 -29.80 1.73
CA SER A 23 1.88 -30.14 0.32
C SER A 23 0.50 -30.30 -0.33
N GLY A 24 -0.02 -29.22 -0.89
CA GLY A 24 -1.37 -29.09 -1.47
C GLY A 24 -1.87 -27.66 -1.46
N ALA A 25 -1.20 -26.73 -0.74
CA ALA A 25 -1.56 -25.33 -0.74
C ALA A 25 -1.37 -24.73 -2.15
N ALA A 26 -2.41 -24.10 -2.66
CA ALA A 26 -2.32 -23.30 -3.88
C ALA A 26 -1.15 -22.31 -3.72
N ARG A 27 -0.15 -22.41 -4.62
CA ARG A 27 0.94 -21.43 -4.62
C ARG A 27 0.37 -20.08 -4.97
N ALA A 28 0.70 -19.06 -4.19
CA ALA A 28 0.36 -17.69 -4.52
C ALA A 28 0.80 -17.39 -5.96
N GLN A 29 -0.12 -16.89 -6.78
CA GLN A 29 0.15 -16.52 -8.16
C GLN A 29 0.33 -15.01 -8.23
N ASN A 30 1.36 -14.56 -8.95
CA ASN A 30 1.53 -13.13 -9.22
C ASN A 30 0.36 -12.61 -10.06
N VAL A 31 -0.12 -11.44 -9.68
CA VAL A 31 -1.10 -10.68 -10.45
C VAL A 31 -0.33 -9.69 -11.33
N THR A 32 -0.44 -9.84 -12.63
CA THR A 32 0.37 -9.10 -13.62
C THR A 32 -0.42 -8.21 -14.55
N TYR A 33 -1.76 -8.25 -14.51
CA TYR A 33 -2.66 -7.51 -15.38
C TYR A 33 -2.87 -6.05 -14.93
N ARG A 34 -3.48 -5.25 -15.82
CA ARG A 34 -3.87 -3.86 -15.55
C ARG A 34 -5.10 -3.81 -14.66
N GLU A 35 -5.13 -2.81 -13.78
CA GLU A 35 -6.20 -2.64 -12.82
C GLU A 35 -6.34 -1.18 -12.42
N PHE A 36 -7.58 -0.73 -12.28
CA PHE A 36 -7.92 0.56 -11.70
C PHE A 36 -8.51 0.34 -10.32
N HIS A 37 -8.00 1.06 -9.31
CA HIS A 37 -8.57 1.10 -7.98
C HIS A 37 -9.18 2.47 -7.70
N PHE A 38 -10.32 2.48 -7.02
CA PHE A 38 -10.94 3.66 -6.46
C PHE A 38 -11.19 3.43 -4.98
N GLY A 39 -10.56 4.25 -4.14
CA GLY A 39 -10.61 4.16 -2.70
C GLY A 39 -11.34 5.32 -2.04
N ILE A 40 -11.90 5.01 -0.87
CA ILE A 40 -12.38 5.98 0.11
C ILE A 40 -11.68 5.65 1.42
N LEU A 41 -10.84 6.58 1.91
CA LEU A 41 -9.96 6.37 3.04
C LEU A 41 -10.24 7.38 4.14
N ASP A 42 -10.08 6.97 5.39
CA ASP A 42 -9.99 7.84 6.57
C ASP A 42 -8.59 8.44 6.61
N HIS A 43 -8.50 9.76 6.39
CA HIS A 43 -7.23 10.48 6.29
C HIS A 43 -6.55 10.57 7.65
N ASP A 44 -5.27 10.20 7.69
CA ASP A 44 -4.43 10.24 8.90
C ASP A 44 -5.15 9.58 10.09
N ALA A 45 -5.57 8.35 9.92
CA ALA A 45 -6.48 7.63 10.80
C ALA A 45 -6.17 7.83 12.29
N HIS A 46 -7.13 8.36 13.03
CA HIS A 46 -6.94 8.84 14.41
C HIS A 46 -6.43 7.75 15.36
N PHE A 47 -6.86 6.50 15.19
CA PHE A 47 -6.41 5.37 16.01
C PHE A 47 -4.95 4.97 15.76
N LEU A 48 -4.33 5.47 14.69
CA LEU A 48 -2.90 5.35 14.37
C LEU A 48 -2.10 6.60 14.76
N GLY A 49 -2.67 7.51 15.54
CA GLY A 49 -2.01 8.73 16.00
C GLY A 49 -2.18 9.92 15.05
N GLY A 50 -3.26 9.92 14.29
CA GLY A 50 -3.62 10.98 13.34
C GLY A 50 -3.87 12.32 14.01
N LYS A 51 -3.62 13.38 13.25
CA LYS A 51 -3.89 14.79 13.58
C LYS A 51 -4.75 15.45 12.52
N GLU A 52 -4.49 15.14 11.27
CA GLU A 52 -5.25 15.61 10.12
C GLU A 52 -6.56 14.83 10.03
N LYS A 53 -7.50 15.28 9.22
CA LYS A 53 -8.87 14.76 9.20
C LYS A 53 -9.38 14.68 7.77
N GLY A 54 -10.58 14.14 7.66
CA GLY A 54 -11.35 14.10 6.42
C GLY A 54 -11.31 12.74 5.74
N ILE A 55 -11.87 12.74 4.56
CA ILE A 55 -11.92 11.56 3.70
C ILE A 55 -11.00 11.81 2.52
N ASP A 56 -10.21 10.80 2.18
CA ASP A 56 -9.42 10.82 0.95
C ASP A 56 -10.12 10.03 -0.16
N ILE A 57 -10.14 10.63 -1.33
CA ILE A 57 -10.49 9.96 -2.58
C ILE A 57 -9.19 9.47 -3.20
N ASN A 58 -9.07 8.15 -3.36
CA ASN A 58 -7.85 7.50 -3.83
C ASN A 58 -8.04 6.80 -5.19
N PRO A 59 -7.85 7.50 -6.32
CA PRO A 59 -7.71 6.86 -7.62
C PRO A 59 -6.29 6.31 -7.81
N GLU A 60 -6.18 5.07 -8.33
CA GLU A 60 -4.91 4.42 -8.62
C GLU A 60 -5.01 3.56 -9.88
N VAL A 61 -3.97 3.57 -10.69
CA VAL A 61 -3.81 2.69 -11.86
C VAL A 61 -2.56 1.82 -11.66
N ASN A 62 -2.77 0.52 -11.70
CA ASN A 62 -1.71 -0.48 -11.80
C ASN A 62 -1.58 -0.90 -13.26
N PHE A 63 -0.42 -0.68 -13.86
CA PHE A 63 -0.13 -1.12 -15.22
C PHE A 63 0.28 -2.58 -15.25
N GLU A 64 0.27 -3.17 -16.42
CA GLU A 64 0.79 -4.51 -16.62
C GLU A 64 2.28 -4.60 -16.23
N SER A 65 2.66 -5.70 -15.60
CA SER A 65 4.08 -5.93 -15.29
C SER A 65 4.90 -5.99 -16.58
N PRO A 66 6.03 -5.27 -16.68
CA PRO A 66 6.93 -5.36 -17.83
C PRO A 66 7.69 -6.68 -17.87
N VAL A 67 7.58 -7.49 -16.82
CA VAL A 67 8.28 -8.77 -16.70
C VAL A 67 7.34 -9.91 -17.07
N SER A 68 7.64 -10.59 -18.16
CA SER A 68 6.82 -11.70 -18.66
C SER A 68 6.86 -12.93 -17.74
N ASP A 69 5.76 -13.67 -17.69
CA ASP A 69 5.66 -14.94 -16.97
C ASP A 69 6.70 -15.96 -17.44
N ALA A 70 6.96 -15.99 -18.76
CA ALA A 70 7.95 -16.88 -19.35
C ALA A 70 9.36 -16.62 -18.78
N TRP A 71 9.75 -15.34 -18.65
CA TRP A 71 11.04 -14.99 -18.05
C TRP A 71 11.05 -15.27 -16.55
N ALA A 72 10.00 -14.87 -15.83
CA ALA A 72 9.90 -15.15 -14.39
C ALA A 72 9.99 -16.64 -14.07
N ALA A 73 9.43 -17.50 -14.93
CA ALA A 73 9.48 -18.95 -14.77
C ALA A 73 10.90 -19.54 -14.87
N THR A 74 11.86 -18.85 -15.48
CA THR A 74 13.26 -19.28 -15.54
C THR A 74 14.01 -19.07 -14.22
N LEU A 75 13.49 -18.24 -13.33
CA LEU A 75 14.12 -17.91 -12.05
C LEU A 75 13.85 -18.98 -10.98
N PRO A 76 14.70 -19.07 -9.94
CA PRO A 76 14.43 -19.91 -8.79
C PRO A 76 13.08 -19.60 -8.13
N PRO A 77 12.30 -20.61 -7.68
CA PRO A 77 10.95 -20.39 -7.14
C PRO A 77 10.87 -19.41 -5.96
N TRP A 78 11.93 -19.33 -5.17
CA TRP A 78 11.95 -18.47 -3.96
C TRP A 78 12.02 -16.97 -4.24
N ILE A 79 12.37 -16.55 -5.48
CA ILE A 79 12.44 -15.13 -5.85
C ILE A 79 11.30 -14.71 -6.79
N ARG A 80 10.58 -15.65 -7.41
CA ARG A 80 9.54 -15.35 -8.42
C ARG A 80 8.46 -14.41 -7.91
N TRP A 81 8.14 -14.48 -6.64
CA TRP A 81 7.13 -13.64 -6.01
C TRP A 81 7.46 -12.13 -6.07
N ALA A 82 8.75 -11.77 -6.19
CA ALA A 82 9.21 -10.40 -6.12
C ALA A 82 9.55 -9.79 -7.49
N VAL A 83 9.63 -10.58 -8.56
CA VAL A 83 10.23 -10.12 -9.82
C VAL A 83 9.23 -9.56 -10.83
N GLN A 84 7.95 -9.56 -10.52
CA GLN A 84 6.90 -9.07 -11.42
C GLN A 84 6.13 -7.88 -10.80
N PRO A 85 6.83 -6.77 -10.45
CA PRO A 85 6.13 -5.58 -10.00
C PRO A 85 5.34 -4.96 -11.15
N ARG A 86 4.20 -4.37 -10.81
CA ARG A 86 3.38 -3.55 -11.70
C ARG A 86 3.75 -2.09 -11.49
N PRO A 87 4.15 -1.33 -12.54
CA PRO A 87 4.23 0.13 -12.42
C PRO A 87 2.88 0.70 -12.00
N THR A 88 2.90 1.63 -11.08
CA THR A 88 1.68 2.16 -10.45
C THR A 88 1.77 3.67 -10.35
N ILE A 89 0.66 4.34 -10.61
CA ILE A 89 0.47 5.77 -10.37
C ILE A 89 -0.87 5.99 -9.69
N GLY A 90 -0.91 6.90 -8.72
CA GLY A 90 -2.13 7.23 -8.02
C GLY A 90 -2.05 8.53 -7.25
N GLY A 91 -3.11 8.83 -6.52
CA GLY A 91 -3.18 10.02 -5.66
C GLY A 91 -4.19 9.84 -4.55
N GLU A 92 -4.13 10.74 -3.59
CA GLU A 92 -5.07 10.90 -2.49
C GLU A 92 -5.46 12.35 -2.40
N ILE A 93 -6.75 12.60 -2.51
CA ILE A 93 -7.33 13.95 -2.53
C ILE A 93 -8.20 14.09 -1.28
N ASN A 94 -7.73 14.90 -0.34
CA ASN A 94 -8.42 15.14 0.91
C ASN A 94 -9.61 16.08 0.72
N THR A 95 -10.81 15.67 1.19
CA THR A 95 -12.05 16.44 1.04
C THR A 95 -12.15 17.63 1.98
N ASP A 96 -11.39 17.66 3.07
CA ASP A 96 -11.43 18.71 4.10
C ASP A 96 -10.29 19.73 3.96
N GLY A 97 -9.49 19.61 2.88
CA GLY A 97 -8.40 20.55 2.59
C GLY A 97 -7.16 20.32 3.47
N TYR A 98 -6.95 19.10 3.91
CA TYR A 98 -5.70 18.65 4.52
C TYR A 98 -4.68 18.22 3.46
N THR A 99 -3.74 17.36 3.81
CA THR A 99 -2.65 16.97 2.91
C THR A 99 -3.16 16.11 1.75
N ASN A 100 -2.88 16.55 0.52
CA ASN A 100 -3.06 15.73 -0.67
C ASN A 100 -1.77 15.04 -1.05
N GLN A 101 -1.86 13.94 -1.79
CA GLN A 101 -0.72 13.17 -2.25
C GLN A 101 -0.88 12.75 -3.72
N ALA A 102 0.24 12.68 -4.43
CA ALA A 102 0.37 11.97 -5.69
C ALA A 102 1.56 11.00 -5.56
N TYR A 103 1.48 9.82 -6.14
CA TYR A 103 2.54 8.84 -6.00
C TYR A 103 2.75 8.03 -7.28
N ILE A 104 3.96 7.52 -7.40
CA ILE A 104 4.36 6.58 -8.44
C ILE A 104 5.25 5.51 -7.82
N GLY A 105 5.16 4.28 -8.30
CA GLY A 105 6.02 3.24 -7.73
C GLY A 105 5.77 1.87 -8.34
N ALA A 106 6.05 0.87 -7.54
CA ALA A 106 5.88 -0.52 -7.87
C ALA A 106 4.85 -1.16 -6.94
N ASN A 107 3.90 -1.87 -7.52
CA ASN A 107 2.94 -2.67 -6.81
C ASN A 107 3.19 -4.16 -7.09
N TRP A 108 3.26 -4.95 -6.05
CA TRP A 108 3.23 -6.41 -6.12
C TRP A 108 1.87 -6.88 -5.66
N ALA A 109 1.27 -7.80 -6.38
CA ALA A 109 0.03 -8.42 -5.96
C ALA A 109 0.09 -9.94 -6.18
N TRP A 110 -0.51 -10.66 -5.26
CA TRP A 110 -0.51 -12.11 -5.23
C TRP A 110 -1.90 -12.62 -4.95
N ARG A 111 -2.34 -13.60 -5.74
CA ARG A 111 -3.53 -14.38 -5.45
C ARG A 111 -3.15 -15.47 -4.44
N LEU A 112 -3.62 -15.30 -3.20
CA LEU A 112 -3.32 -16.20 -2.09
C LEU A 112 -4.20 -17.47 -2.10
N ALA A 113 -5.46 -17.31 -2.52
CA ALA A 113 -6.44 -18.39 -2.59
C ALA A 113 -7.40 -18.18 -3.75
N SER A 114 -7.96 -19.26 -4.26
CA SER A 114 -8.98 -19.27 -5.32
C SER A 114 -10.13 -20.19 -4.94
N ASN A 115 -11.34 -19.91 -5.45
CA ASN A 115 -12.56 -20.66 -5.16
C ASN A 115 -12.85 -20.78 -3.65
N VAL A 116 -12.81 -19.64 -2.95
CA VAL A 116 -12.91 -19.54 -1.49
C VAL A 116 -14.36 -19.64 -1.03
N VAL A 117 -15.27 -18.91 -1.68
CA VAL A 117 -16.70 -18.86 -1.41
C VAL A 117 -17.48 -19.41 -2.60
N GLN A 118 -17.05 -19.09 -3.82
CA GLN A 118 -17.68 -19.50 -5.07
C GLN A 118 -16.65 -19.76 -6.16
N PRO A 119 -17.00 -20.51 -7.22
CA PRO A 119 -16.10 -20.75 -8.34
C PRO A 119 -15.66 -19.44 -9.00
N GLY A 120 -14.33 -19.25 -9.17
CA GLY A 120 -13.73 -18.10 -9.84
C GLY A 120 -13.36 -16.94 -8.93
N ASP A 121 -13.78 -16.92 -7.67
CA ASP A 121 -13.36 -15.92 -6.69
C ASP A 121 -11.94 -16.13 -6.16
N GLY A 122 -11.45 -15.18 -5.34
CA GLY A 122 -10.14 -15.34 -4.71
C GLY A 122 -9.78 -14.26 -3.72
N ILE A 123 -8.80 -14.57 -2.88
CA ILE A 123 -8.17 -13.63 -1.96
C ILE A 123 -6.87 -13.14 -2.58
N LEU A 124 -6.69 -11.82 -2.57
CA LEU A 124 -5.52 -11.13 -3.09
C LEU A 124 -4.81 -10.40 -1.96
N LEU A 125 -3.50 -10.27 -2.08
CA LEU A 125 -2.68 -9.42 -1.23
C LEU A 125 -1.87 -8.51 -2.15
N GLY A 126 -1.98 -7.20 -1.92
CA GLY A 126 -1.20 -6.17 -2.61
C GLY A 126 -0.18 -5.53 -1.68
N TYR A 127 0.97 -5.16 -2.21
CA TYR A 127 1.97 -4.32 -1.55
C TYR A 127 2.52 -3.29 -2.55
N PHE A 128 2.45 -2.02 -2.16
CA PHE A 128 3.01 -0.92 -2.93
C PHE A 128 4.23 -0.34 -2.20
N PHE A 129 5.24 0.06 -2.99
CA PHE A 129 6.36 0.88 -2.52
C PHE A 129 6.78 1.88 -3.59
N GLY A 130 6.98 3.14 -3.17
CA GLY A 130 7.46 4.19 -4.06
C GLY A 130 7.53 5.57 -3.40
N PRO A 131 7.98 6.59 -4.13
CA PRO A 131 7.88 7.98 -3.70
C PRO A 131 6.45 8.49 -3.75
N GLY A 132 6.05 9.22 -2.70
CA GLY A 132 4.87 10.05 -2.62
C GLY A 132 5.25 11.53 -2.62
N PHE A 133 4.51 12.33 -3.35
CA PHE A 133 4.64 13.78 -3.44
C PHE A 133 3.42 14.42 -2.76
N ASN A 134 3.64 15.32 -1.81
CA ASN A 134 2.57 15.90 -1.01
C ASN A 134 2.62 17.42 -0.99
N ASP A 135 1.47 18.05 -0.69
CA ASP A 135 1.32 19.50 -0.51
C ASP A 135 1.20 19.90 0.97
N GLY A 136 1.41 18.96 1.90
CA GLY A 136 1.31 19.19 3.34
C GLY A 136 2.43 20.04 3.93
N ASP A 137 2.29 20.36 5.21
CA ASP A 137 3.25 21.17 5.93
C ASP A 137 4.57 20.41 6.18
N ILE A 138 5.68 20.92 5.71
CA ILE A 138 7.01 20.35 6.02
C ILE A 138 7.48 20.76 7.43
N ARG A 139 6.94 21.87 7.96
CA ARG A 139 7.16 22.35 9.33
C ARG A 139 5.83 22.91 9.83
N SER A 140 5.24 22.27 10.80
CA SER A 140 3.98 22.76 11.37
C SER A 140 4.07 22.94 12.87
N SER A 141 3.55 24.06 13.35
CA SER A 141 3.27 24.31 14.77
C SER A 141 1.76 24.17 15.07
N ARG A 142 0.95 23.92 14.05
CA ARG A 142 -0.50 23.76 14.20
C ARG A 142 -0.83 22.40 14.80
N PRO A 143 -1.77 22.31 15.75
CA PRO A 143 -2.11 21.06 16.41
C PRO A 143 -2.82 20.08 15.48
N ASP A 144 -3.45 20.58 14.42
CA ASP A 144 -4.27 19.84 13.45
C ASP A 144 -3.53 19.51 12.14
N ARG A 145 -2.22 19.75 12.08
CA ARG A 145 -1.38 19.48 10.91
C ARG A 145 -0.16 18.64 11.27
N LYS A 146 0.23 17.77 10.36
CA LYS A 146 1.48 17.01 10.45
C LYS A 146 2.67 17.84 9.97
N ALA A 147 3.81 17.70 10.63
CA ALA A 147 5.09 18.26 10.19
C ALA A 147 5.85 17.16 9.44
N LEU A 148 5.65 17.08 8.14
CA LEU A 148 6.10 15.96 7.30
C LEU A 148 7.60 16.00 7.01
N GLY A 149 8.23 17.17 7.12
CA GLY A 149 9.67 17.35 6.93
C GLY A 149 10.13 17.43 5.48
N SER A 150 9.34 16.92 4.53
CA SER A 150 9.63 16.94 3.09
C SER A 150 8.33 16.87 2.29
N HIS A 151 8.35 17.44 1.07
CA HIS A 151 7.28 17.21 0.09
C HIS A 151 7.46 15.91 -0.72
N VAL A 152 8.60 15.23 -0.56
CA VAL A 152 8.83 13.90 -1.14
C VAL A 152 9.05 12.94 0.00
N LEU A 153 8.22 11.92 0.09
CA LEU A 153 8.18 10.94 1.15
C LEU A 153 8.29 9.53 0.58
N PHE A 154 8.63 8.56 1.38
CA PHE A 154 8.42 7.14 1.06
C PHE A 154 6.96 6.80 1.36
N ARG A 155 6.35 6.06 0.45
CA ARG A 155 5.00 5.52 0.63
C ARG A 155 5.06 4.01 0.55
N GLU A 156 4.45 3.38 1.54
CA GLU A 156 4.23 1.94 1.62
C GLU A 156 2.73 1.72 1.77
N ALA A 157 2.17 0.74 1.05
CA ALA A 157 0.77 0.39 1.24
C ALA A 157 0.54 -1.13 1.20
N LEU A 158 -0.47 -1.57 1.91
CA LEU A 158 -0.98 -2.94 1.91
C LEU A 158 -2.45 -2.93 1.50
N ASP A 159 -2.82 -3.92 0.72
CA ASP A 159 -4.15 -4.14 0.21
C ASP A 159 -4.52 -5.61 0.40
N LEU A 160 -5.62 -5.88 1.11
CA LEU A 160 -6.16 -7.22 1.26
C LEU A 160 -7.52 -7.28 0.56
N GLY A 161 -7.53 -7.92 -0.60
CA GLY A 161 -8.63 -7.94 -1.53
C GLY A 161 -9.40 -9.25 -1.60
N TYR A 162 -10.65 -9.15 -2.00
CA TYR A 162 -11.51 -10.25 -2.39
C TYR A 162 -12.05 -10.00 -3.80
N GLU A 163 -11.56 -10.78 -4.76
CA GLU A 163 -12.12 -10.82 -6.12
C GLU A 163 -13.43 -11.60 -6.08
N PHE A 164 -14.55 -10.90 -6.05
CA PHE A 164 -15.90 -11.47 -5.93
C PHE A 164 -16.53 -11.84 -7.28
N ALA A 165 -16.01 -11.29 -8.37
CA ALA A 165 -16.38 -11.60 -9.74
C ALA A 165 -15.16 -11.43 -10.64
N PRO A 166 -15.07 -12.07 -11.81
CA PRO A 166 -13.93 -11.95 -12.70
C PRO A 166 -13.59 -10.48 -13.03
N GLY A 167 -12.42 -10.03 -12.54
CA GLY A 167 -11.93 -8.67 -12.73
C GLY A 167 -12.56 -7.62 -11.83
N TRP A 168 -13.33 -7.99 -10.79
CA TRP A 168 -13.89 -7.08 -9.79
C TRP A 168 -13.44 -7.47 -8.40
N GLU A 169 -12.85 -6.53 -7.70
CA GLU A 169 -12.29 -6.71 -6.36
C GLU A 169 -12.81 -5.65 -5.39
N ILE A 170 -13.06 -6.04 -4.15
CA ILE A 170 -13.17 -5.12 -3.02
C ILE A 170 -12.02 -5.41 -2.06
N SER A 171 -11.45 -4.36 -1.45
CA SER A 171 -10.32 -4.55 -0.55
C SER A 171 -10.35 -3.64 0.66
N ALA A 172 -9.71 -4.12 1.73
CA ALA A 172 -9.28 -3.31 2.86
C ALA A 172 -7.87 -2.80 2.57
N PHE A 173 -7.66 -1.52 2.81
CA PHE A 173 -6.45 -0.81 2.42
C PHE A 173 -5.88 -0.02 3.59
N ILE A 174 -4.55 -0.01 3.69
CA ILE A 174 -3.80 0.86 4.60
C ILE A 174 -2.53 1.31 3.92
N ASP A 175 -2.17 2.57 4.13
CA ASP A 175 -0.86 3.05 3.75
C ASP A 175 -0.13 3.80 4.88
N HIS A 176 1.14 4.02 4.65
CA HIS A 176 2.04 4.77 5.50
C HIS A 176 2.93 5.65 4.64
N VAL A 177 2.97 6.93 4.98
CA VAL A 177 3.80 7.91 4.27
C VAL A 177 4.70 8.63 5.25
N SER A 178 6.02 8.58 5.03
CA SER A 178 7.01 9.24 5.89
C SER A 178 8.32 9.53 5.15
N ASN A 179 9.15 10.41 5.71
CA ASN A 179 10.47 10.65 5.15
C ASN A 179 11.56 9.67 5.64
N GLY A 180 11.19 8.61 6.39
CA GLY A 180 12.14 7.63 6.90
C GLY A 180 13.16 8.19 7.91
N GLY A 181 12.92 9.37 8.47
CA GLY A 181 13.87 10.04 9.37
C GLY A 181 14.98 10.81 8.66
N LEU A 182 14.89 11.00 7.34
CA LEU A 182 15.88 11.74 6.56
C LEU A 182 15.78 13.26 6.74
N ALA A 183 14.67 13.75 7.29
CA ALA A 183 14.50 15.16 7.61
C ALA A 183 14.36 15.40 9.13
N LYS A 184 14.48 16.66 9.55
CA LYS A 184 14.42 17.05 10.96
C LYS A 184 13.04 16.80 11.60
N GLN A 185 11.98 16.93 10.80
CA GLN A 185 10.61 16.55 11.15
C GLN A 185 10.26 15.26 10.38
N ASN A 186 9.52 14.37 11.00
CA ASN A 186 9.07 13.11 10.41
C ASN A 186 7.78 12.64 11.07
N GLN A 187 6.73 13.43 10.98
CA GLN A 187 5.39 12.98 11.32
C GLN A 187 4.81 12.28 10.08
N SER A 188 4.39 11.04 10.27
CA SER A 188 3.81 10.25 9.18
C SER A 188 2.32 10.52 9.02
N ILE A 189 1.79 10.28 7.82
CA ILE A 189 0.36 10.12 7.56
C ILE A 189 0.09 8.62 7.40
N ASN A 190 -1.04 8.15 7.91
CA ASN A 190 -1.49 6.77 7.78
C ASN A 190 -2.96 6.78 7.40
N ASP A 191 -3.29 6.37 6.20
CA ASP A 191 -4.65 6.36 5.69
C ASP A 191 -5.17 4.92 5.69
N VAL A 192 -6.46 4.74 6.03
CA VAL A 192 -7.09 3.43 6.12
C VAL A 192 -8.47 3.48 5.49
N GLY A 193 -8.81 2.48 4.70
CA GLY A 193 -10.15 2.46 4.11
C GLY A 193 -10.46 1.25 3.27
N GLY A 194 -11.40 1.44 2.36
CA GLY A 194 -11.82 0.44 1.40
C GLY A 194 -11.62 0.89 -0.03
N ARG A 195 -11.37 -0.07 -0.92
CA ARG A 195 -11.16 0.17 -2.35
C ARG A 195 -12.02 -0.77 -3.19
N LEU A 196 -12.39 -0.30 -4.37
CA LEU A 196 -12.97 -1.10 -5.45
C LEU A 196 -11.93 -1.19 -6.57
N GLY A 197 -11.56 -2.41 -6.95
CA GLY A 197 -10.66 -2.70 -8.06
C GLY A 197 -11.42 -3.21 -9.27
N VAL A 198 -11.00 -2.76 -10.45
CA VAL A 198 -11.56 -3.19 -11.74
C VAL A 198 -10.44 -3.45 -12.72
N ARG A 199 -10.38 -4.68 -13.25
CA ARG A 199 -9.47 -5.08 -14.33
C ARG A 199 -9.95 -4.54 -15.67
N PHE A 200 -9.02 -4.09 -16.52
CA PHE A 200 -9.30 -3.61 -17.88
C PHE A 200 -8.21 -4.00 -18.88
#